data_242f40d7d1371223d2deffa92bb4f6e8
#
_entry.id   242f40d7d1371223d2deffa92bb4f6e8
#
_cell.length_a   1.000
_cell.length_b   1.000
_cell.length_c   1.000
_cell.angle_alpha   90.00
_cell.angle_beta   90.00
_cell.angle_gamma   90.00
#
_symmetry.space_group_name_H-M   'P 1'
#
loop_
_entity.id
_entity.type
_entity.pdbx_description
1 polymer ?
#
loop_
_entity_poly.entity_id
_entity_poly.type
_entity_poly.pdbx_seq_one_letter_code
_entity_poly.pdbx_strand_id
1 'polypeptide(L)'
;MRLRLRSVRRAVLVTSVLFFTSCVYLYLYAGYKENNPSESDRQSQLFQQKWETREKELLIHNQFDPTVITAHRQSTASKMEMEKIFEELKFENKPGGVWKQGFEITYNMSQWEREPLEVFLVPHSHQDPGWIFTIDEYFEKKTRAGLDATLDILLRHPEARFIYAEMSFFSKWVSGLTPKSKSLVAQLLHNGQLEIVSGGWVMPDEATASYYAIVDQVIEGHHWLWDNFAYRPNISWSIDPFGQSTSVAYLIRKMGFMGMVIGRVHYEVKKYLAQRKALEFHWRQSWDPETQAQIPCHLLAFYAYDVPHTCGPDPAVCCQFDFLRLKTAPCPWKHNPSVIRAENVDER
;
A
#
# COMPACT_ATOMS: atom_id res chain seq x y z
N MET A 1 21.28 -52.35 45.39
CA MET A 1 21.47 -50.87 45.24
C MET A 1 22.65 -50.49 44.35
N ARG A 2 23.79 -51.15 44.36
CA ARG A 2 24.98 -50.83 43.50
C ARG A 2 24.81 -51.08 42.01
N LEU A 3 23.96 -51.99 41.58
CA LEU A 3 23.71 -52.26 40.16
C LEU A 3 22.84 -51.19 39.45
N ARG A 4 21.86 -50.57 40.18
CA ARG A 4 21.02 -49.47 39.62
C ARG A 4 21.82 -48.17 39.41
N LEU A 5 22.79 -47.87 40.27
CA LEU A 5 23.63 -46.70 40.14
C LEU A 5 24.58 -46.76 38.90
N ARG A 6 25.05 -47.97 38.55
CA ARG A 6 25.90 -48.15 37.34
C ARG A 6 25.12 -47.95 36.08
N SER A 7 23.86 -48.38 36.01
CA SER A 7 23.01 -48.24 34.83
C SER A 7 22.61 -46.74 34.60
N VAL A 8 22.28 -46.02 35.69
CA VAL A 8 21.95 -44.58 35.60
C VAL A 8 23.19 -43.77 35.19
N ARG A 9 24.38 -44.04 35.73
CA ARG A 9 25.62 -43.39 35.32
C ARG A 9 25.96 -43.64 33.84
N ARG A 10 25.72 -44.86 33.36
CA ARG A 10 25.92 -45.17 31.91
C ARG A 10 24.89 -44.45 31.03
N ALA A 11 23.63 -44.40 31.45
CA ALA A 11 22.59 -43.66 30.73
C ALA A 11 22.90 -42.16 30.67
N VAL A 12 23.28 -41.54 31.77
CA VAL A 12 23.67 -40.13 31.81
C VAL A 12 24.92 -39.86 30.98
N LEU A 13 25.91 -40.75 30.99
CA LEU A 13 27.11 -40.56 30.16
C LEU A 13 26.78 -40.66 28.66
N VAL A 14 25.94 -41.63 28.26
CA VAL A 14 25.50 -41.78 26.86
C VAL A 14 24.68 -40.58 26.37
N THR A 15 23.74 -40.07 27.19
CA THR A 15 22.97 -38.88 26.85
C THR A 15 23.84 -37.63 26.77
N SER A 16 24.82 -37.47 27.68
CA SER A 16 25.76 -36.33 27.63
C SER A 16 26.67 -36.41 26.39
N VAL A 17 27.13 -37.59 26.01
CA VAL A 17 27.94 -37.75 24.80
C VAL A 17 27.11 -37.49 23.55
N LEU A 18 25.88 -37.97 23.48
CA LEU A 18 24.97 -37.68 22.34
C LEU A 18 24.64 -36.20 22.23
N PHE A 19 24.40 -35.54 23.34
CA PHE A 19 24.15 -34.09 23.36
C PHE A 19 25.37 -33.31 22.88
N PHE A 20 26.56 -33.65 23.39
CA PHE A 20 27.81 -33.00 23.00
C PHE A 20 28.13 -33.22 21.53
N THR A 21 27.97 -34.44 21.02
CA THR A 21 28.17 -34.74 19.59
C THR A 21 27.16 -34.00 18.71
N SER A 22 25.90 -33.85 19.16
CA SER A 22 24.89 -33.08 18.43
C SER A 22 25.25 -31.60 18.40
N CYS A 23 25.73 -31.02 19.52
CA CYS A 23 26.17 -29.63 19.57
C CYS A 23 27.40 -29.40 18.66
N VAL A 24 28.36 -30.29 18.68
CA VAL A 24 29.54 -30.23 17.80
C VAL A 24 29.14 -30.38 16.32
N TYR A 25 28.21 -31.28 16.02
CA TYR A 25 27.69 -31.43 14.65
C TYR A 25 26.97 -30.18 14.20
N LEU A 26 26.10 -29.58 15.02
CA LEU A 26 25.40 -28.34 14.70
C LEU A 26 26.38 -27.17 14.51
N TYR A 27 27.42 -27.08 15.35
CA TYR A 27 28.46 -26.05 15.21
C TYR A 27 29.25 -26.22 13.90
N LEU A 28 29.68 -27.45 13.60
CA LEU A 28 30.41 -27.76 12.36
C LEU A 28 29.50 -27.59 11.11
N TYR A 29 28.23 -27.95 11.21
CA TYR A 29 27.25 -27.74 10.14
C TYR A 29 26.97 -26.26 9.89
N ALA A 30 26.83 -25.44 10.95
CA ALA A 30 26.70 -24.00 10.84
C ALA A 30 27.93 -23.37 10.16
N GLY A 31 29.14 -23.74 10.60
CA GLY A 31 30.40 -23.28 9.98
C GLY A 31 30.57 -23.78 8.53
N TYR A 32 30.11 -25.00 8.22
CA TYR A 32 30.07 -25.53 6.86
C TYR A 32 29.11 -24.72 5.98
N LYS A 33 27.92 -24.39 6.48
CA LYS A 33 26.92 -23.60 5.77
C LYS A 33 27.38 -22.18 5.56
N GLU A 34 28.06 -21.58 6.52
CA GLU A 34 28.65 -20.25 6.42
C GLU A 34 29.75 -20.16 5.36
N ASN A 35 30.59 -21.22 5.24
CA ASN A 35 31.67 -21.28 4.24
C ASN A 35 31.22 -21.82 2.86
N ASN A 36 30.05 -22.47 2.78
CA ASN A 36 29.50 -23.02 1.54
C ASN A 36 28.01 -22.63 1.42
N PRO A 37 27.72 -21.35 1.21
CA PRO A 37 26.35 -20.87 1.06
C PRO A 37 25.72 -21.52 -0.19
N SER A 38 24.45 -21.90 -0.07
CA SER A 38 23.67 -22.40 -1.21
C SER A 38 23.58 -21.32 -2.30
N GLU A 39 23.27 -21.71 -3.52
CA GLU A 39 23.00 -20.76 -4.62
C GLU A 39 21.95 -19.70 -4.20
N SER A 40 20.91 -20.13 -3.46
CA SER A 40 19.89 -19.24 -2.88
C SER A 40 20.47 -18.28 -1.84
N ASP A 41 21.37 -18.78 -0.96
CA ASP A 41 22.01 -17.93 0.07
C ASP A 41 22.98 -16.93 -0.58
N ARG A 42 23.69 -17.31 -1.63
CA ARG A 42 24.57 -16.40 -2.41
C ARG A 42 23.76 -15.34 -3.15
N GLN A 43 22.65 -15.72 -3.76
CA GLN A 43 21.76 -14.75 -4.42
C GLN A 43 21.17 -13.79 -3.40
N SER A 44 20.75 -14.25 -2.22
CA SER A 44 20.26 -13.41 -1.13
C SER A 44 21.34 -12.43 -0.62
N GLN A 45 22.59 -12.91 -0.44
CA GLN A 45 23.71 -12.06 -0.01
C GLN A 45 24.10 -11.02 -1.08
N LEU A 46 24.17 -11.43 -2.35
CA LEU A 46 24.42 -10.52 -3.47
C LEU A 46 23.32 -9.48 -3.61
N PHE A 47 22.09 -9.90 -3.35
CA PHE A 47 20.93 -9.04 -3.38
C PHE A 47 20.95 -8.03 -2.22
N GLN A 48 21.28 -8.49 -1.02
CA GLN A 48 21.42 -7.64 0.17
C GLN A 48 22.54 -6.61 -0.01
N GLN A 49 23.67 -7.02 -0.56
CA GLN A 49 24.79 -6.12 -0.86
C GLN A 49 24.44 -5.07 -1.94
N LYS A 50 23.72 -5.48 -2.98
CA LYS A 50 23.19 -4.56 -3.99
C LYS A 50 22.14 -3.62 -3.39
N TRP A 51 21.33 -4.11 -2.45
CA TRP A 51 20.32 -3.31 -1.76
C TRP A 51 20.96 -2.25 -0.88
N GLU A 52 21.90 -2.62 -0.02
CA GLU A 52 22.63 -1.68 0.85
C GLU A 52 23.38 -0.59 0.04
N THR A 53 23.93 -0.97 -1.13
CA THR A 53 24.55 -0.03 -2.06
C THR A 53 23.50 0.91 -2.65
N ARG A 54 22.36 0.37 -3.05
CA ARG A 54 21.25 1.15 -3.65
C ARG A 54 20.47 1.95 -2.62
N GLU A 55 20.32 1.45 -1.39
CA GLU A 55 19.76 2.22 -0.28
C GLU A 55 20.63 3.45 0.01
N LYS A 56 21.95 3.30 -0.04
CA LYS A 56 22.90 4.43 0.04
C LYS A 56 22.77 5.35 -1.17
N GLU A 57 22.62 4.84 -2.37
CA GLU A 57 22.39 5.63 -3.58
C GLU A 57 21.02 6.30 -3.57
N LEU A 58 19.97 5.64 -3.08
CA LEU A 58 18.64 6.21 -2.91
C LEU A 58 18.59 7.22 -1.76
N LEU A 59 19.36 7.02 -0.69
CA LEU A 59 19.54 8.02 0.37
C LEU A 59 20.36 9.20 -0.12
N ILE A 60 21.22 9.03 -1.11
CA ILE A 60 22.00 10.09 -1.76
C ILE A 60 21.21 10.77 -2.89
N HIS A 61 20.36 10.05 -3.63
CA HIS A 61 19.54 10.60 -4.73
C HIS A 61 18.11 10.94 -4.30
N ASN A 62 17.51 10.23 -3.36
CA ASN A 62 16.37 10.66 -2.59
C ASN A 62 16.89 11.32 -1.30
N GLN A 63 17.54 12.45 -1.43
CA GLN A 63 17.22 13.54 -0.55
C GLN A 63 15.76 13.89 -0.84
N PHE A 64 14.86 12.98 -0.47
CA PHE A 64 13.53 13.33 -0.07
C PHE A 64 13.74 14.16 1.19
N ASP A 65 14.08 15.41 0.94
CA ASP A 65 14.19 16.40 1.97
C ASP A 65 12.77 16.55 2.51
N PRO A 66 12.47 16.03 3.71
CA PRO A 66 11.17 16.28 4.31
C PRO A 66 10.92 17.79 4.44
N THR A 67 11.96 18.61 4.31
CA THR A 67 11.86 20.06 4.22
C THR A 67 11.37 20.52 2.84
N VAL A 68 11.45 19.74 1.76
CA VAL A 68 10.89 20.14 0.46
C VAL A 68 9.36 20.13 0.49
N ILE A 69 8.73 19.18 1.20
CA ILE A 69 7.28 19.26 1.47
C ILE A 69 6.97 20.44 2.41
N THR A 70 7.89 20.80 3.30
CA THR A 70 7.73 21.94 4.21
C THR A 70 8.13 23.28 3.57
N ALA A 71 9.04 23.31 2.60
CA ALA A 71 9.53 24.58 2.02
C ALA A 71 8.51 25.25 1.10
N HIS A 72 7.57 24.53 0.48
CA HIS A 72 6.46 25.15 -0.25
C HIS A 72 5.27 25.59 0.63
N ARG A 73 5.29 25.29 1.93
CA ARG A 73 4.28 25.73 2.90
C ARG A 73 4.89 26.16 4.23
N GLN A 74 5.66 27.21 4.24
CA GLN A 74 5.72 28.10 5.41
C GLN A 74 4.46 29.00 5.49
N SER A 75 3.30 28.43 5.27
CA SER A 75 2.04 29.00 5.72
C SER A 75 1.75 28.36 7.07
N THR A 76 1.63 29.17 8.09
CA THR A 76 1.05 28.92 9.40
C THR A 76 0.25 27.60 9.43
N ALA A 77 0.95 26.49 9.67
CA ALA A 77 0.31 25.20 9.81
C ALA A 77 -0.55 25.24 11.08
N SER A 78 -1.82 25.60 10.91
CA SER A 78 -2.79 25.59 11.99
C SER A 78 -2.89 24.14 12.46
N LYS A 79 -2.58 23.91 13.72
CA LYS A 79 -2.83 22.63 14.36
C LYS A 79 -4.34 22.42 14.37
N MET A 80 -4.81 21.44 13.58
CA MET A 80 -6.20 21.04 13.59
C MET A 80 -6.36 19.89 14.57
N GLU A 81 -7.27 20.03 15.49
CA GLU A 81 -7.65 19.03 16.47
C GLU A 81 -9.00 18.46 16.07
N MET A 82 -9.05 17.15 15.77
CA MET A 82 -10.27 16.50 15.29
C MET A 82 -11.45 16.62 16.27
N GLU A 83 -11.17 16.64 17.57
CA GLU A 83 -12.19 16.83 18.60
C GLU A 83 -12.91 18.17 18.42
N LYS A 84 -12.16 19.26 18.17
CA LYS A 84 -12.74 20.59 17.90
C LYS A 84 -13.50 20.63 16.57
N ILE A 85 -12.94 19.99 15.53
CA ILE A 85 -13.63 19.88 14.25
C ILE A 85 -14.96 19.13 14.43
N PHE A 86 -14.96 18.07 15.23
CA PHE A 86 -16.15 17.28 15.51
C PHE A 86 -17.23 18.13 16.25
N GLU A 87 -16.83 19.01 17.16
CA GLU A 87 -17.74 19.92 17.86
C GLU A 87 -18.32 21.01 16.93
N GLU A 88 -17.55 21.48 15.95
CA GLU A 88 -17.97 22.49 14.97
C GLU A 88 -18.90 21.93 13.89
N LEU A 89 -18.73 20.65 13.54
CA LEU A 89 -19.46 20.05 12.44
C LEU A 89 -20.84 19.54 12.87
N LYS A 90 -21.84 19.92 12.09
CA LYS A 90 -23.19 19.32 12.19
C LYS A 90 -23.22 18.07 11.30
N PHE A 91 -23.14 16.90 11.89
CA PHE A 91 -23.24 15.63 11.18
C PHE A 91 -24.71 15.34 10.84
N GLU A 92 -25.30 16.15 9.97
CA GLU A 92 -26.64 15.92 9.46
C GLU A 92 -26.61 14.76 8.47
N ASN A 93 -27.47 13.77 8.69
CA ASN A 93 -27.61 12.65 7.76
C ASN A 93 -28.43 13.07 6.53
N LYS A 94 -27.85 13.93 5.68
CA LYS A 94 -28.49 14.37 4.44
C LYS A 94 -28.64 13.18 3.50
N PRO A 95 -29.79 13.07 2.80
CA PRO A 95 -29.93 12.06 1.76
C PRO A 95 -28.87 12.34 0.69
N GLY A 96 -27.84 11.53 0.72
CA GLY A 96 -26.71 11.58 -0.20
C GLY A 96 -26.87 10.51 -1.27
N GLY A 97 -26.29 9.77 -1.69
CA GLY A 97 -26.14 8.73 -2.66
C GLY A 97 -24.71 8.77 -3.14
N VAL A 98 -24.31 7.72 -3.72
CA VAL A 98 -22.94 7.46 -4.17
C VAL A 98 -22.37 8.63 -5.02
N TRP A 99 -23.27 9.31 -5.73
CA TRP A 99 -22.93 10.35 -6.70
C TRP A 99 -23.03 11.79 -6.19
N LYS A 100 -23.38 11.98 -4.92
CA LYS A 100 -23.48 13.32 -4.33
C LYS A 100 -22.25 13.61 -3.48
N GLN A 101 -21.34 14.38 -4.02
CA GLN A 101 -20.10 14.79 -3.35
C GLN A 101 -20.33 15.78 -2.20
N GLY A 102 -21.48 16.43 -2.15
CA GLY A 102 -21.88 17.24 -1.01
C GLY A 102 -21.26 18.62 -0.91
N PHE A 103 -20.45 19.09 -1.88
CA PHE A 103 -19.95 20.45 -1.90
C PHE A 103 -19.92 21.02 -3.32
N GLU A 104 -20.18 22.32 -3.39
CA GLU A 104 -20.12 23.06 -4.62
C GLU A 104 -18.69 23.49 -4.91
N ILE A 105 -18.25 23.31 -6.15
CA ILE A 105 -16.93 23.72 -6.62
C ILE A 105 -17.12 24.94 -7.51
N THR A 106 -16.47 26.04 -7.13
CA THR A 106 -16.40 27.24 -7.94
C THR A 106 -15.00 27.39 -8.52
N TYR A 107 -14.94 27.62 -9.83
CA TYR A 107 -13.68 27.81 -10.53
C TYR A 107 -13.39 29.28 -10.75
N ASN A 108 -12.18 29.71 -10.42
CA ASN A 108 -11.65 30.99 -10.87
C ASN A 108 -10.72 30.73 -12.06
N MET A 109 -11.22 30.86 -13.27
CA MET A 109 -10.47 30.59 -14.49
C MET A 109 -9.18 31.39 -14.59
N SER A 110 -9.16 32.64 -14.09
CA SER A 110 -7.96 33.48 -14.11
C SER A 110 -6.83 33.00 -13.19
N GLN A 111 -7.13 32.12 -12.26
CA GLN A 111 -6.11 31.45 -11.42
C GLN A 111 -5.42 30.35 -12.21
N TRP A 112 -6.16 29.56 -12.99
CA TRP A 112 -5.65 28.47 -13.79
C TRP A 112 -4.77 28.93 -14.96
N GLU A 113 -5.01 30.14 -15.48
CA GLU A 113 -4.16 30.73 -16.53
C GLU A 113 -2.76 31.10 -16.03
N ARG A 114 -2.59 31.29 -14.72
CA ARG A 114 -1.33 31.75 -14.14
C ARG A 114 -0.47 30.65 -13.55
N GLU A 115 -1.08 29.57 -13.12
CA GLU A 115 -0.39 28.46 -12.47
C GLU A 115 -0.65 27.17 -13.26
N PRO A 116 0.38 26.54 -13.83
CA PRO A 116 0.20 25.29 -14.55
C PRO A 116 -0.37 24.22 -13.61
N LEU A 117 -1.36 23.48 -14.08
CA LEU A 117 -1.92 22.34 -13.35
C LEU A 117 -0.94 21.18 -13.38
N GLU A 118 -0.53 20.70 -12.22
CA GLU A 118 0.25 19.49 -12.07
C GLU A 118 -0.68 18.32 -11.72
N VAL A 119 -0.70 17.28 -12.57
CA VAL A 119 -1.58 16.14 -12.42
C VAL A 119 -0.77 14.88 -12.16
N PHE A 120 -0.99 14.25 -11.01
CA PHE A 120 -0.39 13.00 -10.63
C PHE A 120 -1.35 11.85 -10.92
N LEU A 121 -1.01 11.01 -11.90
CA LEU A 121 -1.77 9.79 -12.20
C LEU A 121 -1.18 8.62 -11.41
N VAL A 122 -2.01 8.01 -10.57
CA VAL A 122 -1.64 6.85 -9.74
C VAL A 122 -2.54 5.67 -10.11
N PRO A 123 -2.20 4.91 -11.14
CA PRO A 123 -2.96 3.71 -11.52
C PRO A 123 -2.83 2.65 -10.44
N HIS A 124 -3.97 2.10 -10.01
CA HIS A 124 -4.03 1.11 -8.94
C HIS A 124 -5.19 0.15 -9.14
N SER A 125 -5.23 -0.90 -8.34
CA SER A 125 -6.42 -1.71 -8.13
C SER A 125 -6.73 -1.83 -6.64
N HIS A 126 -7.98 -2.11 -6.32
CA HIS A 126 -8.43 -2.52 -5.01
C HIS A 126 -9.21 -3.82 -5.14
N GLN A 127 -8.85 -4.83 -4.37
CA GLN A 127 -9.44 -6.16 -4.50
C GLN A 127 -9.67 -6.79 -3.12
N ASP A 128 -10.93 -7.11 -2.86
CA ASP A 128 -11.32 -7.78 -1.62
C ASP A 128 -11.03 -9.28 -1.72
N PRO A 129 -10.25 -9.86 -0.78
CA PRO A 129 -10.06 -11.29 -0.70
C PRO A 129 -11.31 -12.03 -0.18
N GLY A 130 -12.38 -11.94 -0.94
CA GLY A 130 -13.72 -12.41 -0.63
C GLY A 130 -14.69 -11.27 -0.30
N TRP A 131 -15.74 -11.15 -1.09
CA TRP A 131 -16.87 -10.23 -0.90
C TRP A 131 -18.12 -10.81 -1.55
N ILE A 132 -18.39 -10.51 -2.84
CA ILE A 132 -19.49 -11.10 -3.61
C ILE A 132 -19.13 -12.52 -4.06
N PHE A 133 -17.85 -12.75 -4.32
CA PHE A 133 -17.27 -14.02 -4.68
C PHE A 133 -16.23 -14.46 -3.65
N THR A 134 -15.92 -15.74 -3.62
CA THR A 134 -14.78 -16.25 -2.85
C THR A 134 -13.46 -15.72 -3.39
N ILE A 135 -12.39 -15.80 -2.60
CA ILE A 135 -11.05 -15.40 -3.04
C ILE A 135 -10.62 -16.12 -4.33
N ASP A 136 -10.90 -17.42 -4.44
CA ASP A 136 -10.54 -18.20 -5.62
C ASP A 136 -11.33 -17.78 -6.85
N GLU A 137 -12.62 -17.52 -6.69
CA GLU A 137 -13.46 -17.02 -7.79
C GLU A 137 -13.03 -15.62 -8.26
N TYR A 138 -12.70 -14.71 -7.34
CA TYR A 138 -12.15 -13.39 -7.72
C TYR A 138 -10.84 -13.54 -8.47
N PHE A 139 -9.95 -14.41 -7.96
CA PHE A 139 -8.67 -14.65 -8.60
C PHE A 139 -8.82 -15.13 -10.04
N GLU A 140 -9.66 -16.16 -10.27
CA GLU A 140 -9.85 -16.73 -11.60
C GLU A 140 -10.64 -15.80 -12.55
N LYS A 141 -11.65 -15.10 -12.03
CA LYS A 141 -12.53 -14.28 -12.88
C LYS A 141 -11.96 -12.91 -13.20
N LYS A 142 -11.08 -12.34 -12.35
CA LYS A 142 -10.65 -10.94 -12.46
C LYS A 142 -9.16 -10.72 -12.20
N THR A 143 -8.66 -11.13 -11.01
CA THR A 143 -7.35 -10.69 -10.51
C THR A 143 -6.21 -11.19 -11.35
N ARG A 144 -6.21 -12.47 -11.73
CA ARG A 144 -5.17 -13.06 -12.58
C ARG A 144 -5.03 -12.27 -13.89
N ALA A 145 -6.12 -12.10 -14.62
CA ALA A 145 -6.12 -11.38 -15.90
C ALA A 145 -5.68 -9.92 -15.74
N GLY A 146 -6.06 -9.26 -14.65
CA GLY A 146 -5.63 -7.90 -14.33
C GLY A 146 -4.13 -7.80 -14.10
N LEU A 147 -3.56 -8.69 -13.29
CA LEU A 147 -2.12 -8.73 -13.01
C LEU A 147 -1.29 -9.13 -14.23
N ASP A 148 -1.79 -10.09 -15.03
CA ASP A 148 -1.15 -10.48 -16.30
C ASP A 148 -1.10 -9.29 -17.27
N ALA A 149 -2.21 -8.55 -17.42
CA ALA A 149 -2.27 -7.36 -18.26
C ALA A 149 -1.37 -6.24 -17.72
N THR A 150 -1.32 -6.05 -16.40
CA THR A 150 -0.43 -5.07 -15.76
C THR A 150 1.02 -5.39 -16.07
N LEU A 151 1.44 -6.64 -15.89
CA LEU A 151 2.80 -7.08 -16.21
C LEU A 151 3.15 -6.80 -17.68
N ASP A 152 2.27 -7.18 -18.60
CA ASP A 152 2.47 -6.96 -20.03
C ASP A 152 2.60 -5.46 -20.40
N ILE A 153 1.75 -4.62 -19.82
CA ILE A 153 1.78 -3.16 -20.03
C ILE A 153 3.09 -2.56 -19.49
N LEU A 154 3.45 -2.88 -18.27
CA LEU A 154 4.66 -2.34 -17.63
C LEU A 154 5.94 -2.76 -18.36
N LEU A 155 5.96 -3.95 -18.96
CA LEU A 155 7.09 -4.41 -19.78
C LEU A 155 7.19 -3.70 -21.12
N ARG A 156 6.06 -3.33 -21.73
CA ARG A 156 6.03 -2.63 -23.02
C ARG A 156 6.19 -1.11 -22.89
N HIS A 157 5.84 -0.54 -21.74
CA HIS A 157 5.79 0.89 -21.47
C HIS A 157 6.68 1.25 -20.27
N PRO A 158 7.98 1.55 -20.47
CA PRO A 158 8.91 1.86 -19.39
C PRO A 158 8.52 3.09 -18.56
N GLU A 159 7.73 3.99 -19.15
CA GLU A 159 7.19 5.18 -18.50
C GLU A 159 5.99 4.89 -17.59
N ALA A 160 5.31 3.76 -17.80
CA ALA A 160 4.12 3.39 -17.02
C ALA A 160 4.49 2.97 -15.60
N ARG A 161 3.61 3.29 -14.67
CA ARG A 161 3.70 2.93 -13.25
C ARG A 161 2.39 2.30 -12.81
N PHE A 162 2.46 1.44 -11.81
CA PHE A 162 1.28 0.83 -11.20
C PHE A 162 1.56 0.53 -9.73
N ILE A 163 0.57 0.68 -8.85
CA ILE A 163 0.66 0.28 -7.45
C ILE A 163 -0.30 -0.87 -7.15
N TYR A 164 0.11 -1.77 -6.25
CA TYR A 164 -0.67 -2.92 -5.83
C TYR A 164 -0.56 -3.14 -4.31
N ALA A 165 -1.61 -3.63 -3.65
CA ALA A 165 -1.66 -3.67 -2.18
C ALA A 165 -1.85 -5.06 -1.57
N GLU A 166 -2.71 -5.92 -2.11
CA GLU A 166 -3.18 -7.14 -1.44
C GLU A 166 -2.29 -8.36 -1.72
N MET A 167 -1.44 -8.72 -0.75
CA MET A 167 -0.48 -9.82 -0.93
C MET A 167 -1.13 -11.19 -1.02
N SER A 168 -2.33 -11.39 -0.48
CA SER A 168 -3.09 -12.63 -0.63
C SER A 168 -3.30 -13.01 -2.10
N PHE A 169 -3.66 -12.05 -2.95
CA PHE A 169 -3.79 -12.28 -4.38
C PHE A 169 -2.45 -12.25 -5.11
N PHE A 170 -1.57 -11.32 -4.75
CA PHE A 170 -0.28 -11.17 -5.41
C PHE A 170 0.57 -12.43 -5.24
N SER A 171 0.61 -13.00 -4.03
CA SER A 171 1.33 -14.25 -3.77
C SER A 171 0.76 -15.43 -4.56
N LYS A 172 -0.57 -15.51 -4.64
CA LYS A 172 -1.26 -16.53 -5.42
C LYS A 172 -0.92 -16.42 -6.92
N TRP A 173 -0.90 -15.21 -7.44
CA TRP A 173 -0.52 -14.94 -8.83
C TRP A 173 0.95 -15.30 -9.10
N VAL A 174 1.87 -14.82 -8.26
CA VAL A 174 3.30 -15.08 -8.38
C VAL A 174 3.61 -16.57 -8.32
N SER A 175 2.88 -17.34 -7.49
CA SER A 175 3.08 -18.79 -7.39
C SER A 175 2.85 -19.52 -8.72
N GLY A 176 1.96 -19.00 -9.56
CA GLY A 176 1.65 -19.56 -10.89
C GLY A 176 2.59 -19.10 -12.01
N LEU A 177 3.49 -18.14 -11.75
CA LEU A 177 4.40 -17.61 -12.76
C LEU A 177 5.58 -18.52 -13.05
N THR A 178 6.08 -18.47 -14.29
CA THR A 178 7.37 -19.08 -14.65
C THR A 178 8.53 -18.39 -13.93
N PRO A 179 9.69 -19.05 -13.74
CA PRO A 179 10.87 -18.41 -13.17
C PRO A 179 11.29 -17.13 -13.91
N LYS A 180 11.16 -17.12 -15.23
CA LYS A 180 11.44 -15.95 -16.06
C LYS A 180 10.47 -14.80 -15.74
N SER A 181 9.18 -15.07 -15.63
CA SER A 181 8.17 -14.05 -15.30
C SER A 181 8.36 -13.51 -13.88
N LYS A 182 8.74 -14.35 -12.92
CA LYS A 182 9.08 -13.90 -11.54
C LYS A 182 10.27 -12.95 -11.55
N SER A 183 11.30 -13.24 -12.34
CA SER A 183 12.45 -12.34 -12.51
C SER A 183 12.06 -10.98 -13.10
N LEU A 184 11.13 -10.96 -14.06
CA LEU A 184 10.61 -9.71 -14.62
C LEU A 184 9.80 -8.92 -13.59
N VAL A 185 8.96 -9.58 -12.78
CA VAL A 185 8.25 -8.92 -11.67
C VAL A 185 9.24 -8.31 -10.67
N ALA A 186 10.28 -9.05 -10.29
CA ALA A 186 11.35 -8.52 -9.43
C ALA A 186 12.00 -7.26 -10.03
N GLN A 187 12.28 -7.28 -11.32
CA GLN A 187 12.85 -6.12 -12.02
C GLN A 187 11.91 -4.90 -11.97
N LEU A 188 10.61 -5.10 -12.19
CA LEU A 188 9.62 -4.02 -12.14
C LEU A 188 9.44 -3.44 -10.72
N LEU A 189 9.54 -4.29 -9.69
CA LEU A 189 9.53 -3.83 -8.30
C LEU A 189 10.77 -2.98 -7.99
N HIS A 190 11.94 -3.41 -8.45
CA HIS A 190 13.20 -2.72 -8.15
C HIS A 190 13.44 -1.46 -8.98
N ASN A 191 12.90 -1.37 -10.18
CA ASN A 191 13.01 -0.15 -10.99
C ASN A 191 11.89 0.86 -10.70
N GLY A 192 10.93 0.53 -9.81
CA GLY A 192 9.84 1.40 -9.40
C GLY A 192 8.69 1.54 -10.40
N GLN A 193 8.61 0.67 -11.42
CA GLN A 193 7.44 0.63 -12.30
C GLN A 193 6.24 -0.04 -11.63
N LEU A 194 6.49 -1.10 -10.85
CA LEU A 194 5.51 -1.71 -9.96
C LEU A 194 5.91 -1.39 -8.53
N GLU A 195 5.00 -0.80 -7.77
CA GLU A 195 5.21 -0.51 -6.36
C GLU A 195 4.17 -1.28 -5.53
N ILE A 196 4.64 -1.97 -4.49
CA ILE A 196 3.74 -2.53 -3.50
C ILE A 196 3.54 -1.49 -2.40
N VAL A 197 2.29 -1.12 -2.20
CA VAL A 197 1.84 -0.22 -1.14
C VAL A 197 1.16 -1.02 -0.03
N SER A 198 1.28 -0.62 1.21
CA SER A 198 0.93 -1.39 2.43
C SER A 198 1.63 -2.74 2.50
N GLY A 199 1.48 -3.60 1.51
CA GLY A 199 2.08 -4.93 1.48
C GLY A 199 1.52 -5.90 2.51
N GLY A 200 0.36 -5.62 3.08
CA GLY A 200 -0.35 -6.53 3.97
C GLY A 200 -1.02 -7.67 3.19
N TRP A 201 -1.39 -8.73 3.91
CA TRP A 201 -2.10 -9.86 3.31
C TRP A 201 -3.44 -9.44 2.72
N VAL A 202 -4.11 -8.53 3.41
CA VAL A 202 -5.37 -7.88 3.02
C VAL A 202 -5.28 -6.38 3.31
N MET A 203 -6.28 -5.58 2.84
CA MET A 203 -6.55 -4.24 3.35
C MET A 203 -7.55 -4.38 4.51
N PRO A 204 -7.14 -4.25 5.77
CA PRO A 204 -8.00 -4.53 6.91
C PRO A 204 -9.01 -3.41 7.15
N ASP A 205 -10.22 -3.77 7.60
CA ASP A 205 -11.14 -2.81 8.21
C ASP A 205 -10.58 -2.33 9.55
N GLU A 206 -10.31 -1.04 9.65
CA GLU A 206 -9.63 -0.47 10.80
C GLU A 206 -10.55 -0.27 12.01
N ALA A 207 -11.85 -0.14 11.78
CA ALA A 207 -12.84 0.07 12.84
C ALA A 207 -13.27 -1.22 13.55
N THR A 208 -13.20 -2.36 12.87
CA THR A 208 -13.77 -3.63 13.36
C THR A 208 -12.74 -4.71 13.61
N ALA A 209 -11.57 -4.63 12.97
CA ALA A 209 -10.52 -5.62 13.15
C ALA A 209 -9.70 -5.36 14.41
N SER A 210 -9.29 -6.45 15.07
CA SER A 210 -8.33 -6.36 16.18
C SER A 210 -6.99 -5.83 15.67
N TYR A 211 -6.35 -4.93 16.42
CA TYR A 211 -5.04 -4.41 16.05
C TYR A 211 -3.96 -5.52 15.97
N TYR A 212 -4.07 -6.59 16.74
CA TYR A 212 -3.21 -7.76 16.62
C TYR A 212 -3.33 -8.40 15.24
N ALA A 213 -4.57 -8.62 14.77
CA ALA A 213 -4.80 -9.18 13.44
C ALA A 213 -4.31 -8.24 12.33
N ILE A 214 -4.43 -6.92 12.53
CA ILE A 214 -3.90 -5.91 11.60
C ILE A 214 -2.38 -6.01 11.51
N VAL A 215 -1.69 -6.14 12.64
CA VAL A 215 -0.23 -6.29 12.69
C VAL A 215 0.20 -7.61 12.07
N ASP A 216 -0.43 -8.72 12.44
CA ASP A 216 -0.08 -10.06 11.96
C ASP A 216 -0.18 -10.17 10.44
N GLN A 217 -1.24 -9.63 9.84
CA GLN A 217 -1.42 -9.68 8.39
C GLN A 217 -0.40 -8.80 7.64
N VAL A 218 0.08 -7.69 8.23
CA VAL A 218 1.18 -6.90 7.67
C VAL A 218 2.49 -7.68 7.76
N ILE A 219 2.77 -8.31 8.90
CA ILE A 219 3.97 -9.13 9.10
C ILE A 219 4.01 -10.25 8.05
N GLU A 220 2.90 -10.98 7.86
CA GLU A 220 2.80 -12.06 6.87
C GLU A 220 3.10 -11.56 5.46
N GLY A 221 2.47 -10.48 5.04
CA GLY A 221 2.70 -9.91 3.72
C GLY A 221 4.14 -9.40 3.52
N HIS A 222 4.72 -8.75 4.53
CA HIS A 222 6.10 -8.24 4.46
C HIS A 222 7.13 -9.37 4.45
N HIS A 223 6.95 -10.43 5.26
CA HIS A 223 7.83 -11.59 5.21
C HIS A 223 7.77 -12.24 3.83
N TRP A 224 6.56 -12.43 3.29
CA TRP A 224 6.42 -13.00 1.96
C TRP A 224 7.11 -12.15 0.89
N LEU A 225 6.96 -10.83 0.92
CA LEU A 225 7.61 -9.91 -0.02
C LEU A 225 9.14 -9.94 0.11
N TRP A 226 9.62 -10.00 1.33
CA TRP A 226 11.05 -10.07 1.60
C TRP A 226 11.66 -11.37 1.09
N ASP A 227 11.05 -12.50 1.40
CA ASP A 227 11.55 -13.82 1.03
C ASP A 227 11.53 -14.06 -0.48
N ASN A 228 10.57 -13.48 -1.20
CA ASN A 228 10.42 -13.69 -2.64
C ASN A 228 11.12 -12.63 -3.49
N PHE A 229 11.20 -11.38 -3.02
CA PHE A 229 11.67 -10.25 -3.82
C PHE A 229 12.66 -9.34 -3.09
N ALA A 230 12.97 -9.58 -1.82
CA ALA A 230 13.70 -8.69 -0.92
C ALA A 230 13.16 -7.23 -1.02
N TYR A 231 11.84 -7.11 -1.07
CA TYR A 231 11.14 -5.85 -1.24
C TYR A 231 10.47 -5.42 0.07
N ARG A 232 10.52 -4.13 0.36
CA ARG A 232 9.89 -3.53 1.54
C ARG A 232 9.01 -2.36 1.13
N PRO A 233 7.71 -2.40 1.42
CA PRO A 233 6.82 -1.27 1.18
C PRO A 233 7.15 -0.07 2.07
N ASN A 234 7.00 1.14 1.51
CA ASN A 234 7.29 2.39 2.20
C ASN A 234 6.06 3.26 2.42
N ILE A 235 5.01 3.07 1.63
CA ILE A 235 3.77 3.85 1.68
C ILE A 235 2.62 2.94 2.09
N SER A 236 1.82 3.40 3.03
CA SER A 236 0.56 2.75 3.42
C SER A 236 -0.58 3.24 2.54
N TRP A 237 -1.43 2.34 2.11
CA TRP A 237 -2.55 2.58 1.21
C TRP A 237 -3.82 1.99 1.82
N SER A 238 -4.68 2.84 2.39
CA SER A 238 -5.89 2.46 3.13
C SER A 238 -7.10 3.22 2.56
N ILE A 239 -7.54 2.81 1.37
CA ILE A 239 -8.51 3.58 0.59
C ILE A 239 -9.95 3.13 0.77
N ASP A 240 -10.18 1.89 1.26
CA ASP A 240 -11.52 1.32 1.37
C ASP A 240 -12.05 1.07 2.81
N PRO A 241 -11.25 1.02 3.87
CA PRO A 241 -11.77 0.88 5.22
C PRO A 241 -12.81 1.93 5.57
N PHE A 242 -13.90 1.50 6.20
CA PHE A 242 -15.06 2.35 6.52
C PHE A 242 -14.82 3.14 7.81
N GLY A 243 -14.01 4.16 7.71
CA GLY A 243 -13.42 4.93 8.78
C GLY A 243 -11.97 4.54 9.04
N GLN A 244 -11.21 5.46 9.60
CA GLN A 244 -9.77 5.34 9.84
C GLN A 244 -9.49 5.29 11.33
N SER A 245 -8.51 4.50 11.75
CA SER A 245 -8.10 4.38 13.14
C SER A 245 -6.81 5.17 13.41
N THR A 246 -6.84 6.03 14.43
CA THR A 246 -5.66 6.74 14.93
C THR A 246 -4.57 5.76 15.39
N SER A 247 -4.97 4.61 15.97
CA SER A 247 -4.05 3.56 16.39
C SER A 247 -3.34 2.92 15.20
N VAL A 248 -4.04 2.72 14.08
CA VAL A 248 -3.43 2.15 12.87
C VAL A 248 -2.43 3.13 12.28
N ALA A 249 -2.75 4.42 12.17
CA ALA A 249 -1.80 5.43 11.71
C ALA A 249 -0.51 5.46 12.57
N TYR A 250 -0.67 5.34 13.90
CA TYR A 250 0.46 5.22 14.82
C TYR A 250 1.30 3.97 14.56
N LEU A 251 0.66 2.80 14.45
CA LEU A 251 1.33 1.53 14.20
C LEU A 251 2.07 1.52 12.84
N ILE A 252 1.43 2.00 11.79
CA ILE A 252 2.03 2.13 10.45
C ILE A 252 3.31 2.97 10.51
N ARG A 253 3.30 4.09 11.22
CA ARG A 253 4.51 4.88 11.40
C ARG A 253 5.58 4.14 12.19
N LYS A 254 5.20 3.42 13.26
CA LYS A 254 6.15 2.61 14.05
C LYS A 254 6.71 1.42 13.28
N MET A 255 5.99 0.89 12.30
CA MET A 255 6.47 -0.13 11.36
C MET A 255 7.48 0.43 10.34
N GLY A 256 7.69 1.75 10.30
CA GLY A 256 8.68 2.40 9.45
C GLY A 256 8.13 2.94 8.12
N PHE A 257 6.82 2.97 7.93
CA PHE A 257 6.24 3.62 6.76
C PHE A 257 6.52 5.13 6.77
N MET A 258 6.76 5.68 5.59
CA MET A 258 7.12 7.09 5.41
C MET A 258 5.93 7.98 5.10
N GLY A 259 4.86 7.41 4.57
CA GLY A 259 3.64 8.12 4.23
C GLY A 259 2.44 7.20 4.21
N MET A 260 1.26 7.79 4.15
CA MET A 260 -0.01 7.09 4.17
C MET A 260 -1.02 7.77 3.25
N VAL A 261 -1.79 7.00 2.53
CA VAL A 261 -2.95 7.47 1.76
C VAL A 261 -4.20 6.83 2.33
N ILE A 262 -5.22 7.64 2.59
CA ILE A 262 -6.51 7.21 3.11
C ILE A 262 -7.64 7.65 2.19
N GLY A 263 -8.74 6.90 2.17
CA GLY A 263 -9.86 7.16 1.26
C GLY A 263 -11.12 7.61 1.97
N ARG A 264 -11.71 6.74 2.78
CA ARG A 264 -13.02 6.95 3.36
C ARG A 264 -12.94 7.68 4.70
N VAL A 265 -13.38 8.92 4.67
CA VAL A 265 -13.58 9.77 5.85
C VAL A 265 -14.97 10.39 5.72
N HIS A 266 -15.64 10.66 6.85
CA HIS A 266 -16.97 11.26 6.82
C HIS A 266 -17.00 12.50 5.92
N TYR A 267 -18.00 12.60 5.04
CA TYR A 267 -18.05 13.62 4.01
C TYR A 267 -17.99 15.08 4.54
N GLU A 268 -18.56 15.36 5.71
CA GLU A 268 -18.47 16.69 6.32
C GLU A 268 -17.04 17.01 6.79
N VAL A 269 -16.30 16.04 7.30
CA VAL A 269 -14.88 16.19 7.65
C VAL A 269 -14.05 16.42 6.38
N LYS A 270 -14.27 15.61 5.35
CA LYS A 270 -13.57 15.76 4.07
C LYS A 270 -13.82 17.11 3.44
N LYS A 271 -15.06 17.58 3.43
CA LYS A 271 -15.46 18.92 2.97
C LYS A 271 -14.79 20.03 3.77
N TYR A 272 -14.78 19.91 5.10
CA TYR A 272 -14.14 20.86 6.01
C TYR A 272 -12.64 20.99 5.69
N LEU A 273 -11.95 19.86 5.51
CA LEU A 273 -10.53 19.82 5.16
C LEU A 273 -10.28 20.36 3.75
N ALA A 274 -11.11 19.98 2.77
CA ALA A 274 -10.97 20.42 1.38
C ALA A 274 -11.10 21.95 1.26
N GLN A 275 -12.09 22.57 1.91
CA GLN A 275 -12.29 24.01 1.94
C GLN A 275 -11.07 24.77 2.51
N ARG A 276 -10.29 24.12 3.37
CA ARG A 276 -9.09 24.66 4.00
C ARG A 276 -7.80 24.27 3.29
N LYS A 277 -7.91 23.57 2.15
CA LYS A 277 -6.75 23.02 1.42
C LYS A 277 -5.88 22.12 2.34
N ALA A 278 -6.50 21.32 3.20
CA ALA A 278 -5.88 20.53 4.24
C ALA A 278 -6.15 19.03 4.09
N LEU A 279 -6.31 18.55 2.85
CA LEU A 279 -6.40 17.11 2.54
C LEU A 279 -5.04 16.41 2.67
N GLU A 280 -3.98 17.17 2.76
CA GLU A 280 -2.63 16.69 3.08
C GLU A 280 -2.20 17.27 4.41
N PHE A 281 -1.81 16.39 5.32
CA PHE A 281 -1.47 16.77 6.70
C PHE A 281 -0.48 15.78 7.31
N HIS A 282 0.19 16.20 8.38
CA HIS A 282 0.90 15.28 9.25
C HIS A 282 -0.06 14.76 10.32
N TRP A 283 -0.42 13.49 10.22
CA TRP A 283 -1.29 12.85 11.19
C TRP A 283 -0.50 12.45 12.43
N ARG A 284 -0.89 12.97 13.55
CA ARG A 284 -0.33 12.66 14.85
C ARG A 284 -1.45 12.32 15.83
N GLN A 285 -1.09 11.58 16.87
CA GLN A 285 -2.03 11.17 17.90
C GLN A 285 -1.90 12.08 19.12
N SER A 286 -3.03 12.29 19.81
CA SER A 286 -3.07 13.12 21.02
C SER A 286 -2.24 12.54 22.19
N TRP A 287 -2.06 11.22 22.22
CA TRP A 287 -1.26 10.53 23.23
C TRP A 287 0.26 10.47 22.94
N ASP A 288 0.71 10.94 21.77
CA ASP A 288 2.13 11.02 21.40
C ASP A 288 2.57 12.49 21.34
N PRO A 289 2.82 13.14 22.49
CA PRO A 289 3.12 14.57 22.55
C PRO A 289 4.44 14.94 21.88
N GLU A 290 5.38 14.00 21.79
CA GLU A 290 6.68 14.21 21.17
C GLU A 290 6.64 14.11 19.64
N THR A 291 5.47 13.82 19.08
CA THR A 291 5.24 13.70 17.62
C THR A 291 6.14 12.70 16.89
N GLN A 292 6.75 11.76 17.63
CA GLN A 292 7.67 10.76 17.08
C GLN A 292 6.99 9.82 16.07
N ALA A 293 5.68 9.64 16.20
CA ALA A 293 4.88 8.80 15.32
C ALA A 293 3.96 9.59 14.38
N GLN A 294 4.22 10.87 14.15
CA GLN A 294 3.49 11.58 13.09
C GLN A 294 3.86 11.04 11.71
N ILE A 295 2.86 10.92 10.84
CA ILE A 295 3.02 10.40 9.49
C ILE A 295 2.40 11.37 8.46
N PRO A 296 3.10 11.70 7.37
CA PRO A 296 2.49 12.40 6.24
C PRO A 296 1.31 11.60 5.71
N CYS A 297 0.15 12.22 5.60
CA CYS A 297 -1.08 11.59 5.18
C CYS A 297 -1.72 12.40 4.05
N HIS A 298 -2.12 11.71 2.98
CA HIS A 298 -2.95 12.24 1.91
C HIS A 298 -4.35 11.64 1.99
N LEU A 299 -5.36 12.49 2.06
CA LEU A 299 -6.76 12.09 2.01
C LEU A 299 -7.30 12.29 0.59
N LEU A 300 -7.77 11.20 -0.04
CA LEU A 300 -8.41 11.27 -1.36
C LEU A 300 -9.60 12.23 -1.33
N ALA A 301 -9.65 13.15 -2.29
CA ALA A 301 -10.56 14.29 -2.27
C ALA A 301 -12.03 13.88 -2.44
N PHE A 302 -12.31 12.87 -3.25
CA PHE A 302 -13.66 12.52 -3.67
C PHE A 302 -14.25 11.32 -2.92
N TYR A 303 -15.45 10.92 -3.31
CA TYR A 303 -16.25 9.93 -2.60
C TYR A 303 -15.59 8.54 -2.57
N ALA A 304 -15.07 8.09 -3.69
CA ALA A 304 -14.46 6.79 -3.84
C ALA A 304 -13.15 6.88 -4.65
N TYR A 305 -12.58 5.73 -4.95
CA TYR A 305 -11.27 5.60 -5.61
C TYR A 305 -11.37 5.04 -7.03
N ASP A 306 -12.57 4.83 -7.55
CA ASP A 306 -12.82 4.41 -8.93
C ASP A 306 -12.86 5.60 -9.89
N VAL A 307 -12.71 5.33 -11.19
CA VAL A 307 -12.65 6.39 -12.20
C VAL A 307 -13.81 7.37 -12.12
N PRO A 308 -15.08 6.93 -11.98
CA PRO A 308 -16.21 7.87 -11.92
C PRO A 308 -16.17 8.84 -10.74
N HIS A 309 -15.39 8.56 -9.70
CA HIS A 309 -15.38 9.36 -8.47
C HIS A 309 -14.03 10.03 -8.19
N THR A 310 -13.06 9.91 -9.09
CA THR A 310 -11.69 10.38 -8.84
C THR A 310 -11.15 11.37 -9.87
N CYS A 311 -11.76 11.45 -11.05
CA CYS A 311 -11.25 12.32 -12.09
C CYS A 311 -11.62 13.81 -11.87
N GLY A 312 -12.60 14.07 -11.01
CA GLY A 312 -13.05 15.44 -10.74
C GLY A 312 -14.35 15.46 -9.93
N PRO A 313 -14.93 16.67 -9.74
CA PRO A 313 -16.11 16.85 -8.89
C PRO A 313 -17.42 16.39 -9.53
N ASP A 314 -17.47 16.27 -10.86
CA ASP A 314 -18.66 15.82 -11.58
C ASP A 314 -18.52 14.37 -12.04
N PRO A 315 -19.17 13.42 -11.33
CA PRO A 315 -19.11 12.02 -11.70
C PRO A 315 -19.76 11.71 -13.05
N ALA A 316 -20.62 12.59 -13.58
CA ALA A 316 -21.18 12.44 -14.92
C ALA A 316 -20.10 12.62 -16.01
N VAL A 317 -19.19 13.55 -15.79
CA VAL A 317 -18.01 13.74 -16.65
C VAL A 317 -17.05 12.56 -16.47
N CYS A 318 -16.69 12.22 -15.24
CA CYS A 318 -15.73 11.16 -14.96
C CYS A 318 -16.16 9.79 -15.47
N CYS A 319 -17.46 9.48 -15.42
CA CYS A 319 -17.99 8.21 -15.90
C CYS A 319 -17.69 7.95 -17.37
N GLN A 320 -17.50 8.99 -18.17
CA GLN A 320 -17.14 8.87 -19.59
C GLN A 320 -15.75 8.25 -19.82
N PHE A 321 -14.89 8.30 -18.81
CA PHE A 321 -13.54 7.74 -18.83
C PHE A 321 -13.44 6.34 -18.22
N ASP A 322 -14.55 5.79 -17.71
CA ASP A 322 -14.63 4.41 -17.22
C ASP A 322 -14.87 3.44 -18.38
N PHE A 323 -13.80 3.02 -19.03
CA PHE A 323 -13.87 2.16 -20.21
C PHE A 323 -14.39 0.75 -19.94
N LEU A 324 -14.43 0.30 -18.69
CA LEU A 324 -15.09 -0.96 -18.33
C LEU A 324 -16.58 -0.91 -18.66
N ARG A 325 -17.22 0.25 -18.51
CA ARG A 325 -18.65 0.48 -18.79
C ARG A 325 -19.01 0.45 -20.26
N LEU A 326 -18.06 0.52 -21.18
CA LEU A 326 -18.31 0.35 -22.61
C LEU A 326 -19.00 -0.98 -22.94
N LYS A 327 -18.79 -2.01 -22.11
CA LYS A 327 -19.29 -3.37 -22.36
C LYS A 327 -20.29 -3.88 -21.33
N THR A 328 -20.31 -3.34 -20.13
CA THR A 328 -20.96 -3.98 -18.98
C THR A 328 -22.12 -3.18 -18.38
N ALA A 329 -21.99 -1.87 -18.27
CA ALA A 329 -23.01 -1.01 -17.68
C ALA A 329 -22.84 0.42 -18.21
N PRO A 330 -23.89 1.02 -18.78
CA PRO A 330 -23.81 2.41 -19.22
C PRO A 330 -23.66 3.34 -18.01
N CYS A 331 -23.13 4.53 -18.25
CA CYS A 331 -23.22 5.60 -17.28
C CYS A 331 -24.69 5.95 -16.98
N PRO A 332 -25.04 6.26 -15.73
CA PRO A 332 -26.42 6.65 -15.39
C PRO A 332 -26.83 8.02 -15.99
N TRP A 333 -25.92 8.67 -16.69
CA TRP A 333 -26.14 9.93 -17.38
C TRP A 333 -26.14 9.74 -18.92
N LYS A 334 -26.50 10.78 -19.66
CA LYS A 334 -26.66 10.72 -21.11
C LYS A 334 -25.38 10.40 -21.90
N HIS A 335 -24.24 10.72 -21.34
CA HIS A 335 -22.95 10.54 -22.00
C HIS A 335 -22.29 9.23 -21.55
N ASN A 336 -22.19 8.30 -22.46
CA ASN A 336 -21.51 7.03 -22.23
C ASN A 336 -20.01 7.13 -22.52
N PRO A 337 -19.19 6.25 -21.91
CA PRO A 337 -17.77 6.15 -22.24
C PRO A 337 -17.57 5.95 -23.74
N SER A 338 -16.57 6.61 -24.26
CA SER A 338 -16.09 6.41 -25.63
C SER A 338 -14.58 6.49 -25.66
N VAL A 339 -13.99 5.79 -26.61
CA VAL A 339 -12.53 5.84 -26.79
C VAL A 339 -12.12 7.27 -27.12
N ILE A 340 -11.20 7.83 -26.33
CA ILE A 340 -10.62 9.14 -26.57
C ILE A 340 -9.63 9.02 -27.74
N ARG A 341 -9.73 9.93 -28.69
CA ARG A 341 -8.87 10.05 -29.86
C ARG A 341 -8.55 11.51 -30.10
N ALA A 342 -7.55 11.80 -30.94
CA ALA A 342 -7.18 13.16 -31.27
C ALA A 342 -8.37 13.97 -31.85
N GLU A 343 -9.29 13.30 -32.56
CA GLU A 343 -10.43 13.94 -33.17
C GLU A 343 -11.57 14.31 -32.23
N ASN A 344 -11.61 13.73 -31.02
CA ASN A 344 -12.69 13.96 -30.05
C ASN A 344 -12.23 14.41 -28.69
N VAL A 345 -10.94 14.66 -28.50
CA VAL A 345 -10.39 15.03 -27.18
C VAL A 345 -10.92 16.38 -26.72
N ASP A 346 -11.09 17.33 -27.62
CA ASP A 346 -11.57 18.68 -27.29
C ASP A 346 -13.07 18.72 -26.94
N GLU A 347 -13.81 17.68 -27.30
CA GLU A 347 -15.24 17.56 -26.99
C GLU A 347 -15.48 16.81 -25.66
N ARG A 348 -14.43 16.24 -25.05
CA ARG A 348 -14.49 15.38 -23.90
C ARG A 348 -13.76 16.01 -22.71
#